data_c7e3da02aac358301ee1d28794baa0d4
#
_entry.id   c7e3da02aac358301ee1d28794baa0d4
#
_cell.length_a   1.000
_cell.length_b   1.000
_cell.length_c   1.000
_cell.angle_alpha   90.00
_cell.angle_beta   90.00
_cell.angle_gamma   90.00
#
_symmetry.space_group_name_H-M   'P 1'
#
loop_
_entity.id
_entity.type
_entity.pdbx_description
1 polymer ?
#
loop_
_entity_poly.entity_id
_entity_poly.type
_entity_poly.pdbx_seq_one_letter_code
_entity_poly.pdbx_strand_id
1 'polypeptide(L)'
;MAWNIWGHSLPEMETWITSHGFPKFRAKQLQDYLYRRYIFSFDEMTLLPGPMREWLKENAILEKPVIMSHITSNDGDTTKLLVKLSDGSLVETVCMHHVYGNSICVSTQVGCAMGCIFCASTRNGLERNLTAGEILAQVYAFRELFDAPIHSIVLMGAGEPLTNYEEVLRFIRLVSDPGLLNISVRNITLSTCGIVPMIDRLAEEGLPITLAISLHAPNDTIRNRILPSSRHFKIEDVVAAAHRYFKKTGRRVTFEYILIKDVNASRENAEELCRLVGKMNCHFNLIPINGTEHIQLFPPSWKDVKIFQEILEKHGKSTTVRRQMGDEIQAACGQLKRRYLEKK
;
A
#
# COMPACT_ATOMS: atom_id res chain seq x y z
N MET A 1 18.87 5.48 23.80
CA MET A 1 18.66 5.77 22.36
C MET A 1 17.59 6.83 22.25
N ALA A 2 17.78 7.86 21.43
CA ALA A 2 16.76 8.87 21.20
C ALA A 2 15.51 8.24 20.56
N TRP A 3 14.34 8.68 20.98
CA TRP A 3 13.06 8.13 20.53
C TRP A 3 12.65 8.76 19.19
N ASN A 4 12.40 7.94 18.18
CA ASN A 4 11.84 8.47 16.95
C ASN A 4 10.38 8.84 17.21
N ILE A 5 10.10 10.13 17.20
CA ILE A 5 8.80 10.67 17.60
C ILE A 5 7.72 10.50 16.51
N TRP A 6 8.16 10.23 15.29
CA TRP A 6 7.30 10.09 14.13
C TRP A 6 6.69 8.67 14.05
N GLY A 7 5.40 8.59 13.75
CA GLY A 7 4.70 7.30 13.62
C GLY A 7 4.13 6.75 14.92
N HIS A 8 3.97 7.58 15.95
CA HIS A 8 3.37 7.20 17.22
C HIS A 8 1.97 7.78 17.42
N SER A 9 1.12 6.98 18.08
CA SER A 9 -0.22 7.37 18.50
C SER A 9 -0.18 8.34 19.70
N LEU A 10 -1.28 9.06 19.91
CA LEU A 10 -1.38 9.95 21.07
C LEU A 10 -1.15 9.23 22.42
N PRO A 11 -1.72 8.04 22.70
CA PRO A 11 -1.45 7.30 23.93
C PRO A 11 0.03 6.93 24.13
N GLU A 12 0.74 6.58 23.05
CA GLU A 12 2.18 6.28 23.11
C GLU A 12 2.98 7.54 23.42
N MET A 13 2.66 8.66 22.77
CA MET A 13 3.27 9.96 23.06
C MET A 13 2.98 10.40 24.50
N GLU A 14 1.75 10.22 24.98
CA GLU A 14 1.37 10.54 26.37
C GLU A 14 2.19 9.74 27.36
N THR A 15 2.32 8.43 27.14
CA THR A 15 3.12 7.55 28.01
C THR A 15 4.58 7.99 28.03
N TRP A 16 5.16 8.27 26.85
CA TRP A 16 6.55 8.71 26.76
C TRP A 16 6.79 10.07 27.42
N ILE A 17 5.95 11.06 27.18
CA ILE A 17 6.06 12.41 27.76
C ILE A 17 5.92 12.37 29.29
N THR A 18 4.95 11.60 29.80
CA THR A 18 4.72 11.52 31.25
C THR A 18 5.82 10.75 32.00
N SER A 19 6.40 9.72 31.39
CA SER A 19 7.52 8.98 31.96
C SER A 19 8.78 9.84 32.14
N HIS A 20 8.85 10.98 31.45
CA HIS A 20 9.94 11.96 31.57
C HIS A 20 9.56 13.22 32.31
N GLY A 21 8.47 13.17 33.09
CA GLY A 21 8.08 14.25 34.02
C GLY A 21 7.33 15.42 33.37
N PHE A 22 6.94 15.33 32.11
CA PHE A 22 6.15 16.39 31.50
C PHE A 22 4.65 16.11 31.60
N PRO A 23 3.80 17.16 31.67
CA PRO A 23 2.36 17.01 31.74
C PRO A 23 1.78 16.31 30.50
N LYS A 24 0.85 15.40 30.73
CA LYS A 24 0.20 14.55 29.69
C LYS A 24 -0.30 15.34 28.48
N PHE A 25 -0.93 16.52 28.70
CA PHE A 25 -1.49 17.33 27.61
C PHE A 25 -0.45 17.86 26.60
N ARG A 26 0.84 17.85 26.95
CA ARG A 26 1.94 18.23 26.05
C ARG A 26 2.09 17.27 24.87
N ALA A 27 1.74 16.00 25.07
CA ALA A 27 1.71 15.02 23.98
C ALA A 27 0.73 15.44 22.86
N LYS A 28 -0.45 15.98 23.23
CA LYS A 28 -1.42 16.47 22.25
C LYS A 28 -0.92 17.70 21.48
N GLN A 29 -0.20 18.61 22.17
CA GLN A 29 0.42 19.77 21.52
C GLN A 29 1.51 19.31 20.52
N LEU A 30 2.34 18.35 20.94
CA LEU A 30 3.37 17.77 20.09
C LEU A 30 2.77 17.08 18.88
N GLN A 31 1.72 16.27 19.07
CA GLN A 31 0.99 15.63 18.00
C GLN A 31 0.41 16.65 16.99
N ASP A 32 -0.18 17.75 17.48
CA ASP A 32 -0.72 18.83 16.64
C ASP A 32 0.38 19.47 15.78
N TYR A 33 1.55 19.74 16.35
CA TYR A 33 2.69 20.27 15.62
C TYR A 33 3.15 19.33 14.52
N LEU A 34 3.30 18.04 14.83
CA LEU A 34 3.82 17.03 13.91
C LEU A 34 2.85 16.76 12.76
N TYR A 35 1.60 16.43 13.09
CA TYR A 35 0.69 15.83 12.10
C TYR A 35 -0.31 16.80 11.49
N ARG A 36 -0.65 17.90 12.17
CA ARG A 36 -1.57 18.92 11.63
C ARG A 36 -0.83 20.09 11.02
N ARG A 37 0.18 20.62 11.72
CA ARG A 37 0.94 21.79 11.26
C ARG A 37 2.15 21.40 10.42
N TYR A 38 2.55 20.14 10.44
CA TYR A 38 3.68 19.59 9.69
C TYR A 38 5.00 20.30 10.02
N ILE A 39 5.25 20.55 11.33
CA ILE A 39 6.45 21.23 11.82
C ILE A 39 7.49 20.18 12.23
N PHE A 40 8.67 20.28 11.68
CA PHE A 40 9.82 19.40 11.89
C PHE A 40 11.01 20.11 12.58
N SER A 41 10.75 21.16 13.32
CA SER A 41 11.73 21.83 14.15
C SER A 41 11.17 22.04 15.55
N PHE A 42 11.84 21.52 16.57
CA PHE A 42 11.42 21.73 17.96
C PHE A 42 11.45 23.21 18.34
N ASP A 43 12.32 24.03 17.73
CA ASP A 43 12.38 25.46 17.98
C ASP A 43 11.10 26.20 17.55
N GLU A 44 10.45 25.72 16.50
CA GLU A 44 9.20 26.27 16.00
C GLU A 44 7.96 25.85 16.81
N MET A 45 8.12 24.87 17.71
CA MET A 45 7.01 24.38 18.56
C MET A 45 6.76 25.28 19.78
N THR A 46 6.42 26.52 19.52
CA THR A 46 6.36 27.61 20.53
C THR A 46 5.34 27.42 21.67
N LEU A 47 4.32 26.57 21.51
CA LEU A 47 3.40 26.20 22.59
C LEU A 47 4.04 25.25 23.60
N LEU A 48 5.17 24.62 23.28
CA LEU A 48 5.95 23.82 24.21
C LEU A 48 6.90 24.71 25.00
N PRO A 49 7.05 24.50 26.32
CA PRO A 49 8.02 25.24 27.11
C PRO A 49 9.45 25.09 26.59
N GLY A 50 10.26 26.15 26.76
CA GLY A 50 11.67 26.12 26.36
C GLY A 50 12.44 24.89 26.87
N PRO A 51 12.38 24.59 28.20
CA PRO A 51 13.05 23.40 28.74
C PRO A 51 12.62 22.09 28.11
N MET A 52 11.34 21.96 27.74
CA MET A 52 10.84 20.76 27.03
C MET A 52 11.37 20.68 25.59
N ARG A 53 11.47 21.79 24.88
CA ARG A 53 12.01 21.82 23.53
C ARG A 53 13.49 21.41 23.51
N GLU A 54 14.29 21.91 24.44
CA GLU A 54 15.69 21.51 24.58
C GLU A 54 15.81 20.02 24.92
N TRP A 55 15.00 19.53 25.87
CA TRP A 55 14.97 18.13 26.21
C TRP A 55 14.58 17.25 24.99
N LEU A 56 13.61 17.67 24.18
CA LEU A 56 13.22 16.97 22.96
C LEU A 56 14.36 16.88 21.94
N LYS A 57 15.17 17.92 21.78
CA LYS A 57 16.34 17.91 20.88
C LYS A 57 17.36 16.84 21.28
N GLU A 58 17.51 16.58 22.57
CA GLU A 58 18.46 15.60 23.10
C GLU A 58 17.90 14.17 23.10
N ASN A 59 16.59 14.00 23.26
CA ASN A 59 15.96 12.71 23.55
C ASN A 59 15.04 12.19 22.44
N ALA A 60 14.74 13.00 21.44
CA ALA A 60 13.89 12.63 20.32
C ALA A 60 14.57 12.80 18.96
N ILE A 61 14.28 11.89 18.04
CA ILE A 61 14.60 12.03 16.63
C ILE A 61 13.35 12.53 15.90
N LEU A 62 13.52 13.62 15.17
CA LEU A 62 12.48 14.23 14.36
C LEU A 62 13.06 14.52 12.98
N GLU A 63 12.86 13.58 12.07
CA GLU A 63 13.35 13.68 10.71
C GLU A 63 12.20 13.89 9.73
N LYS A 64 12.34 14.90 8.89
CA LYS A 64 11.40 15.16 7.81
C LYS A 64 11.70 14.22 6.63
N PRO A 65 10.69 13.58 6.02
CA PRO A 65 10.92 12.84 4.80
C PRO A 65 11.45 13.77 3.70
N VAL A 66 12.45 13.31 2.95
CA VAL A 66 13.08 14.09 1.89
C VAL A 66 12.56 13.63 0.54
N ILE A 67 11.89 14.52 -0.19
CA ILE A 67 11.48 14.26 -1.57
C ILE A 67 12.71 14.44 -2.46
N MET A 68 13.24 13.34 -2.98
CA MET A 68 14.42 13.35 -3.87
C MET A 68 14.05 13.76 -5.29
N SER A 69 12.89 13.34 -5.76
CA SER A 69 12.35 13.72 -7.07
C SER A 69 10.85 13.43 -7.13
N HIS A 70 10.18 14.10 -8.05
CA HIS A 70 8.81 13.76 -8.45
C HIS A 70 8.66 13.87 -9.96
N ILE A 71 7.74 13.08 -10.50
CA ILE A 71 7.40 13.09 -11.93
C ILE A 71 5.88 12.99 -12.03
N THR A 72 5.28 13.90 -12.79
CA THR A 72 3.84 13.89 -13.07
C THR A 72 3.62 13.42 -14.50
N SER A 73 2.59 12.60 -14.72
CA SER A 73 2.17 12.13 -16.03
C SER A 73 1.71 13.29 -16.93
N ASN A 74 1.77 13.09 -18.24
CA ASN A 74 1.43 14.13 -19.22
C ASN A 74 -0.04 14.60 -19.11
N ASP A 75 -0.94 13.70 -18.68
CA ASP A 75 -2.35 14.00 -18.44
C ASP A 75 -2.61 14.66 -17.06
N GLY A 76 -1.58 14.75 -16.20
CA GLY A 76 -1.69 15.27 -14.85
C GLY A 76 -2.37 14.33 -13.84
N ASP A 77 -2.86 13.17 -14.27
CA ASP A 77 -3.65 12.26 -13.44
C ASP A 77 -2.82 11.45 -12.44
N THR A 78 -1.48 11.40 -12.60
CA THR A 78 -0.61 10.59 -11.74
C THR A 78 0.69 11.32 -11.43
N THR A 79 1.08 11.32 -10.16
CA THR A 79 2.39 11.83 -9.72
C THR A 79 3.11 10.75 -8.93
N LYS A 80 4.33 10.41 -9.35
CA LYS A 80 5.23 9.52 -8.64
C LYS A 80 6.28 10.33 -7.89
N LEU A 81 6.48 10.01 -6.61
CA LEU A 81 7.50 10.60 -5.76
C LEU A 81 8.54 9.54 -5.38
N LEU A 82 9.79 9.96 -5.32
CA LEU A 82 10.89 9.21 -4.71
C LEU A 82 11.21 9.85 -3.36
N VAL A 83 10.99 9.11 -2.28
CA VAL A 83 11.18 9.58 -0.91
C VAL A 83 12.39 8.90 -0.30
N LYS A 84 13.31 9.69 0.27
CA LYS A 84 14.47 9.23 1.03
C LYS A 84 14.10 9.13 2.50
N LEU A 85 14.40 7.98 3.09
CA LEU A 85 14.24 7.71 4.52
C LEU A 85 15.51 8.09 5.29
N SER A 86 15.44 8.09 6.62
CA SER A 86 16.53 8.49 7.51
C SER A 86 17.79 7.65 7.38
N ASP A 87 17.65 6.36 7.11
CA ASP A 87 18.78 5.45 6.86
C ASP A 87 19.37 5.55 5.43
N GLY A 88 18.83 6.45 4.60
CA GLY A 88 19.25 6.64 3.21
C GLY A 88 18.50 5.73 2.22
N SER A 89 17.66 4.81 2.68
CA SER A 89 16.81 3.98 1.81
C SER A 89 15.86 4.85 1.01
N LEU A 90 15.54 4.39 -0.21
CA LEU A 90 14.63 5.09 -1.12
C LEU A 90 13.36 4.26 -1.31
N VAL A 91 12.22 4.91 -1.24
CA VAL A 91 10.91 4.31 -1.54
C VAL A 91 10.15 5.16 -2.54
N GLU A 92 9.43 4.50 -3.43
CA GLU A 92 8.53 5.17 -4.36
C GLU A 92 7.09 5.12 -3.83
N THR A 93 6.40 6.24 -3.97
CA THR A 93 4.96 6.37 -3.71
C THR A 93 4.30 7.04 -4.90
N VAL A 94 3.03 6.72 -5.15
CA VAL A 94 2.29 7.24 -6.31
C VAL A 94 1.00 7.87 -5.85
N CYS A 95 0.75 9.09 -6.25
CA CYS A 95 -0.53 9.73 -6.12
C CYS A 95 -1.30 9.67 -7.43
N MET A 96 -2.55 9.29 -7.35
CA MET A 96 -3.51 9.27 -8.44
C MET A 96 -4.56 10.36 -8.17
N HIS A 97 -4.65 11.29 -9.11
CA HIS A 97 -5.60 12.40 -9.03
C HIS A 97 -6.90 11.98 -9.73
N HIS A 98 -7.97 11.84 -8.97
CA HIS A 98 -9.27 11.47 -9.50
C HIS A 98 -10.25 12.63 -9.29
N VAL A 99 -11.31 12.69 -10.10
CA VAL A 99 -12.39 13.68 -9.95
C VAL A 99 -13.03 13.64 -8.56
N TYR A 100 -13.07 12.46 -7.93
CA TYR A 100 -13.61 12.24 -6.58
C TYR A 100 -12.58 12.44 -5.45
N GLY A 101 -11.34 12.78 -5.79
CA GLY A 101 -10.26 13.07 -4.83
C GLY A 101 -8.98 12.27 -5.05
N ASN A 102 -7.96 12.58 -4.26
CA ASN A 102 -6.64 11.99 -4.39
C ASN A 102 -6.56 10.62 -3.72
N SER A 103 -5.98 9.65 -4.40
CA SER A 103 -5.64 8.33 -3.88
C SER A 103 -4.12 8.17 -3.84
N ILE A 104 -3.57 7.71 -2.71
CA ILE A 104 -2.13 7.49 -2.61
C ILE A 104 -1.80 6.00 -2.48
N CYS A 105 -0.86 5.55 -3.31
CA CYS A 105 -0.28 4.21 -3.26
C CYS A 105 1.03 4.26 -2.48
N VAL A 106 1.07 3.58 -1.33
CA VAL A 106 2.23 3.57 -0.44
C VAL A 106 2.94 2.23 -0.45
N SER A 107 4.27 2.29 -0.29
CA SER A 107 5.14 1.14 -0.07
C SER A 107 5.16 0.76 1.41
N THR A 108 5.26 -0.54 1.70
CA THR A 108 5.32 -1.07 3.06
C THR A 108 6.66 -1.70 3.41
N GLN A 109 7.52 -1.87 2.42
CA GLN A 109 8.85 -2.45 2.56
C GLN A 109 9.83 -1.74 1.64
N VAL A 110 11.10 -1.87 1.96
CA VAL A 110 12.19 -1.56 1.05
C VAL A 110 12.50 -2.82 0.25
N GLY A 111 12.07 -2.86 -1.03
CA GLY A 111 12.06 -4.09 -1.82
C GLY A 111 10.90 -5.03 -1.49
N CYS A 112 10.95 -6.28 -1.96
CA CYS A 112 9.91 -7.27 -1.73
C CYS A 112 10.44 -8.69 -1.94
N ALA A 113 10.10 -9.62 -1.04
CA ALA A 113 10.54 -11.02 -1.11
C ALA A 113 9.62 -11.94 -1.96
N MET A 114 8.47 -11.44 -2.46
CA MET A 114 7.44 -12.30 -3.05
C MET A 114 7.82 -12.89 -4.41
N GLY A 115 8.76 -12.28 -5.14
CA GLY A 115 9.32 -12.83 -6.38
C GLY A 115 8.37 -12.83 -7.58
N CYS A 116 7.30 -12.01 -7.57
CA CYS A 116 6.36 -11.90 -8.68
C CYS A 116 7.10 -11.55 -9.98
N ILE A 117 6.98 -12.38 -11.02
CA ILE A 117 7.75 -12.20 -12.26
C ILE A 117 7.41 -10.91 -13.02
N PHE A 118 6.25 -10.33 -12.75
CA PHE A 118 5.75 -9.11 -13.38
C PHE A 118 6.06 -7.84 -12.57
N CYS A 119 6.70 -7.94 -11.41
CA CYS A 119 6.87 -6.81 -10.49
C CYS A 119 8.35 -6.38 -10.36
N ALA A 120 8.62 -5.12 -10.64
CA ALA A 120 9.97 -4.56 -10.54
C ALA A 120 10.48 -4.48 -9.09
N SER A 121 9.59 -4.35 -8.10
CA SER A 121 9.96 -4.23 -6.68
C SER A 121 10.62 -5.50 -6.10
N THR A 122 10.50 -6.65 -6.77
CA THR A 122 11.07 -7.91 -6.29
C THR A 122 12.50 -8.17 -6.74
N ARG A 123 13.04 -7.36 -7.67
CA ARG A 123 14.32 -7.63 -8.36
C ARG A 123 15.52 -7.75 -7.42
N ASN A 124 15.57 -6.89 -6.41
CA ASN A 124 16.67 -6.85 -5.44
C ASN A 124 16.30 -7.56 -4.13
N GLY A 125 15.18 -8.29 -4.11
CA GLY A 125 14.67 -8.92 -2.90
C GLY A 125 14.14 -7.92 -1.87
N LEU A 126 13.95 -8.39 -0.65
CA LEU A 126 13.57 -7.60 0.51
C LEU A 126 14.83 -7.14 1.24
N GLU A 127 14.94 -5.84 1.49
CA GLU A 127 15.99 -5.30 2.37
C GLU A 127 15.49 -5.21 3.82
N ARG A 128 14.35 -4.53 4.04
CA ARG A 128 13.72 -4.42 5.36
C ARG A 128 12.26 -4.00 5.29
N ASN A 129 11.57 -4.18 6.39
CA ASN A 129 10.25 -3.61 6.62
C ASN A 129 10.35 -2.08 6.86
N LEU A 130 9.30 -1.36 6.47
CA LEU A 130 9.12 0.04 6.86
C LEU A 130 8.40 0.11 8.19
N THR A 131 8.79 1.08 9.03
CA THR A 131 8.03 1.45 10.22
C THR A 131 6.72 2.16 9.83
N ALA A 132 5.75 2.19 10.72
CA ALA A 132 4.51 2.93 10.51
C ALA A 132 4.77 4.42 10.20
N GLY A 133 5.78 5.00 10.84
CA GLY A 133 6.24 6.36 10.58
C GLY A 133 6.78 6.55 9.16
N GLU A 134 7.57 5.62 8.65
CA GLU A 134 8.09 5.66 7.29
C GLU A 134 7.00 5.45 6.22
N ILE A 135 6.00 4.63 6.51
CA ILE A 135 4.82 4.50 5.63
C ILE A 135 4.02 5.81 5.64
N LEU A 136 3.82 6.40 6.81
CA LEU A 136 3.13 7.67 6.99
C LEU A 136 3.88 8.84 6.32
N ALA A 137 5.20 8.81 6.33
CA ALA A 137 6.05 9.83 5.69
C ALA A 137 5.77 9.97 4.19
N GLN A 138 5.42 8.88 3.49
CA GLN A 138 5.05 8.91 2.08
C GLN A 138 3.76 9.72 1.85
N VAL A 139 2.79 9.59 2.76
CA VAL A 139 1.53 10.35 2.73
C VAL A 139 1.77 11.84 2.93
N TYR A 140 2.65 12.18 3.87
CA TYR A 140 2.98 13.57 4.16
C TYR A 140 3.88 14.20 3.09
N ALA A 141 4.76 13.44 2.45
CA ALA A 141 5.52 13.91 1.30
C ALA A 141 4.61 14.40 0.15
N PHE A 142 3.50 13.69 -0.10
CA PHE A 142 2.49 14.15 -1.05
C PHE A 142 1.82 15.45 -0.58
N ARG A 143 1.40 15.53 0.68
CA ARG A 143 0.74 16.73 1.23
C ARG A 143 1.64 17.96 1.16
N GLU A 144 2.94 17.79 1.40
CA GLU A 144 3.92 18.86 1.29
C GLU A 144 4.01 19.41 -0.14
N LEU A 145 3.96 18.53 -1.14
CA LEU A 145 4.11 18.92 -2.53
C LEU A 145 2.85 19.59 -3.11
N PHE A 146 1.67 19.15 -2.71
CA PHE A 146 0.40 19.55 -3.36
C PHE A 146 -0.58 20.32 -2.47
N ASP A 147 -0.35 20.38 -1.17
CA ASP A 147 -1.30 20.96 -0.18
C ASP A 147 -2.76 20.52 -0.42
N ALA A 148 -2.94 19.26 -0.79
CA ALA A 148 -4.22 18.71 -1.19
C ALA A 148 -4.64 17.54 -0.29
N PRO A 149 -5.96 17.38 -0.01
CA PRO A 149 -6.43 16.29 0.83
C PRO A 149 -6.28 14.94 0.13
N ILE A 150 -5.97 13.92 0.93
CA ILE A 150 -5.94 12.52 0.50
C ILE A 150 -7.25 11.87 0.94
N HIS A 151 -7.96 11.25 -0.01
CA HIS A 151 -9.26 10.62 0.21
C HIS A 151 -9.15 9.12 0.44
N SER A 152 -8.17 8.48 -0.19
CA SER A 152 -7.97 7.04 -0.07
C SER A 152 -6.50 6.65 -0.10
N ILE A 153 -6.21 5.50 0.52
CA ILE A 153 -4.87 4.93 0.56
C ILE A 153 -4.93 3.49 0.05
N VAL A 154 -3.99 3.13 -0.82
CA VAL A 154 -3.80 1.75 -1.24
C VAL A 154 -2.40 1.28 -0.86
N LEU A 155 -2.29 0.19 -0.12
CA LEU A 155 -1.03 -0.45 0.22
C LEU A 155 -0.68 -1.45 -0.91
N MET A 156 -0.28 -0.90 -2.06
CA MET A 156 0.01 -1.61 -3.30
C MET A 156 1.36 -1.20 -3.91
N GLY A 157 2.18 -0.44 -3.16
CA GLY A 157 3.54 -0.10 -3.53
C GLY A 157 4.50 -1.27 -3.34
N ALA A 158 5.77 -0.99 -3.08
CA ALA A 158 6.76 -2.02 -2.81
C ALA A 158 6.49 -2.73 -1.48
N GLY A 159 6.54 -4.08 -1.49
CA GLY A 159 6.40 -4.91 -0.30
C GLY A 159 5.11 -5.75 -0.27
N GLU A 160 5.10 -6.71 0.67
CA GLU A 160 3.92 -7.48 1.05
C GLU A 160 3.45 -6.99 2.43
N PRO A 161 2.32 -6.29 2.51
CA PRO A 161 1.85 -5.69 3.76
C PRO A 161 1.69 -6.68 4.90
N LEU A 162 1.24 -7.91 4.63
CA LEU A 162 0.99 -8.90 5.66
C LEU A 162 2.27 -9.54 6.22
N THR A 163 3.45 -9.35 5.60
CA THR A 163 4.74 -9.70 6.22
C THR A 163 5.31 -8.58 7.08
N ASN A 164 4.74 -7.37 6.98
CA ASN A 164 5.03 -6.23 7.84
C ASN A 164 3.79 -5.87 8.72
N TYR A 165 3.14 -6.87 9.25
CA TYR A 165 1.79 -6.80 9.80
C TYR A 165 1.59 -5.73 10.87
N GLU A 166 2.43 -5.72 11.91
CA GLU A 166 2.27 -4.83 13.07
C GLU A 166 2.41 -3.35 12.67
N GLU A 167 3.42 -3.03 11.86
CA GLU A 167 3.67 -1.66 11.42
C GLU A 167 2.59 -1.18 10.43
N VAL A 168 2.10 -2.08 9.58
CA VAL A 168 0.99 -1.78 8.66
C VAL A 168 -0.30 -1.51 9.43
N LEU A 169 -0.65 -2.31 10.45
CA LEU A 169 -1.81 -2.03 11.28
C LEU A 169 -1.67 -0.73 12.07
N ARG A 170 -0.49 -0.48 12.62
CA ARG A 170 -0.19 0.79 13.29
C ARG A 170 -0.40 1.97 12.34
N PHE A 171 0.12 1.89 11.13
CA PHE A 171 -0.07 2.89 10.09
C PHE A 171 -1.56 3.12 9.78
N ILE A 172 -2.34 2.04 9.57
CA ILE A 172 -3.79 2.15 9.29
C ILE A 172 -4.50 2.87 10.42
N ARG A 173 -4.19 2.56 11.68
CA ARG A 173 -4.77 3.23 12.84
C ARG A 173 -4.38 4.70 12.91
N LEU A 174 -3.11 5.02 12.64
CA LEU A 174 -2.62 6.41 12.62
C LEU A 174 -3.32 7.26 11.56
N VAL A 175 -3.39 6.80 10.31
CA VAL A 175 -4.01 7.61 9.24
C VAL A 175 -5.52 7.77 9.43
N SER A 176 -6.14 6.88 10.19
CA SER A 176 -7.58 6.92 10.49
C SER A 176 -7.91 7.68 11.76
N ASP A 177 -6.91 8.05 12.56
CA ASP A 177 -7.11 8.80 13.80
C ASP A 177 -7.68 10.20 13.49
N PRO A 178 -8.82 10.60 14.13
CA PRO A 178 -9.40 11.93 13.95
C PRO A 178 -8.45 13.07 14.34
N GLY A 179 -7.50 12.83 15.22
CA GLY A 179 -6.44 13.76 15.61
C GLY A 179 -5.35 13.96 14.56
N LEU A 180 -5.25 13.05 13.57
CA LEU A 180 -4.23 13.06 12.52
C LEU A 180 -4.82 13.37 11.14
N LEU A 181 -4.86 12.39 10.25
CA LEU A 181 -5.33 12.58 8.86
C LEU A 181 -6.83 12.32 8.70
N ASN A 182 -7.45 11.62 9.64
CA ASN A 182 -8.88 11.28 9.65
C ASN A 182 -9.37 10.61 8.36
N ILE A 183 -8.53 9.77 7.75
CA ILE A 183 -8.91 9.03 6.55
C ILE A 183 -9.79 7.85 6.98
N SER A 184 -10.99 7.77 6.43
CA SER A 184 -11.89 6.67 6.73
C SER A 184 -11.22 5.32 6.47
N VAL A 185 -11.27 4.41 7.42
CA VAL A 185 -10.74 3.03 7.28
C VAL A 185 -11.33 2.33 6.05
N ARG A 186 -12.57 2.69 5.66
CA ARG A 186 -13.23 2.16 4.46
C ARG A 186 -12.59 2.59 3.15
N ASN A 187 -11.82 3.66 3.18
CA ASN A 187 -11.07 4.19 2.05
C ASN A 187 -9.62 3.70 2.01
N ILE A 188 -9.30 2.71 2.84
CA ILE A 188 -8.00 2.06 2.86
C ILE A 188 -8.12 0.68 2.22
N THR A 189 -7.29 0.40 1.22
CA THR A 189 -7.18 -0.91 0.59
C THR A 189 -5.84 -1.53 0.93
N LEU A 190 -5.87 -2.71 1.53
CA LEU A 190 -4.68 -3.53 1.77
C LEU A 190 -4.63 -4.63 0.72
N SER A 191 -3.54 -4.69 -0.05
CA SER A 191 -3.31 -5.75 -1.03
C SER A 191 -2.33 -6.77 -0.49
N THR A 192 -2.59 -8.05 -0.73
CA THR A 192 -1.72 -9.15 -0.32
C THR A 192 -1.61 -10.21 -1.40
N CYS A 193 -0.47 -10.89 -1.46
CA CYS A 193 -0.30 -12.08 -2.29
C CYS A 193 -1.08 -13.31 -1.77
N GLY A 194 -1.73 -13.23 -0.60
CA GLY A 194 -2.58 -14.30 -0.08
C GLY A 194 -1.92 -15.15 1.01
N ILE A 195 -1.34 -14.51 2.03
CA ILE A 195 -0.79 -15.18 3.21
C ILE A 195 -1.94 -15.59 4.12
N VAL A 196 -2.44 -16.83 3.97
CA VAL A 196 -3.68 -17.33 4.56
C VAL A 196 -3.78 -17.07 6.07
N PRO A 197 -2.80 -17.44 6.93
CA PRO A 197 -2.92 -17.20 8.38
C PRO A 197 -3.04 -15.72 8.74
N MET A 198 -2.43 -14.85 7.93
CA MET A 198 -2.45 -13.41 8.18
C MET A 198 -3.74 -12.75 7.69
N ILE A 199 -4.39 -13.31 6.66
CA ILE A 199 -5.75 -12.91 6.25
C ILE A 199 -6.75 -13.24 7.36
N ASP A 200 -6.65 -14.44 7.94
CA ASP A 200 -7.51 -14.86 9.05
C ASP A 200 -7.27 -13.96 10.28
N ARG A 201 -6.03 -13.66 10.62
CA ARG A 201 -5.68 -12.71 11.69
C ARG A 201 -6.26 -11.31 11.42
N LEU A 202 -6.14 -10.81 10.19
CA LEU A 202 -6.67 -9.48 9.81
C LEU A 202 -8.20 -9.41 9.97
N ALA A 203 -8.91 -10.51 9.75
CA ALA A 203 -10.35 -10.57 9.94
C ALA A 203 -10.77 -10.36 11.41
N GLU A 204 -9.91 -10.68 12.38
CA GLU A 204 -10.16 -10.49 13.82
C GLU A 204 -9.91 -9.04 14.30
N GLU A 205 -9.20 -8.20 13.53
CA GLU A 205 -8.86 -6.83 13.92
C GLU A 205 -10.07 -5.88 13.98
N GLY A 206 -11.22 -6.28 13.42
CA GLY A 206 -12.42 -5.44 13.39
C GLY A 206 -12.30 -4.19 12.51
N LEU A 207 -11.29 -4.13 11.66
CA LEU A 207 -11.04 -3.00 10.77
C LEU A 207 -11.80 -3.19 9.44
N PRO A 208 -12.76 -2.30 9.09
CA PRO A 208 -13.55 -2.45 7.87
C PRO A 208 -12.78 -1.95 6.61
N ILE A 209 -11.51 -2.31 6.48
CA ILE A 209 -10.70 -2.02 5.28
C ILE A 209 -11.17 -2.84 4.08
N THR A 210 -10.77 -2.43 2.89
CA THR A 210 -10.93 -3.23 1.68
C THR A 210 -9.74 -4.18 1.55
N LEU A 211 -10.00 -5.49 1.56
CA LEU A 211 -8.98 -6.49 1.29
C LEU A 211 -8.93 -6.76 -0.22
N ALA A 212 -7.76 -6.55 -0.82
CA ALA A 212 -7.45 -6.93 -2.18
C ALA A 212 -6.48 -8.12 -2.16
N ILE A 213 -6.79 -9.18 -2.90
CA ILE A 213 -5.93 -10.37 -2.97
C ILE A 213 -5.38 -10.50 -4.39
N SER A 214 -4.08 -10.47 -4.52
CA SER A 214 -3.33 -10.75 -5.74
C SER A 214 -3.47 -12.23 -6.10
N LEU A 215 -4.57 -12.58 -6.78
CA LEU A 215 -4.88 -13.97 -7.17
C LEU A 215 -4.15 -14.35 -8.44
N HIS A 216 -4.32 -13.56 -9.51
CA HIS A 216 -3.60 -13.56 -10.79
C HIS A 216 -3.68 -14.84 -11.63
N ALA A 217 -4.31 -15.89 -11.15
CA ALA A 217 -4.44 -17.17 -11.85
C ALA A 217 -5.73 -17.89 -11.44
N PRO A 218 -6.22 -18.84 -12.25
CA PRO A 218 -7.36 -19.68 -11.90
C PRO A 218 -6.96 -20.97 -11.17
N ASN A 219 -5.67 -21.32 -11.14
CA ASN A 219 -5.13 -22.55 -10.54
C ASN A 219 -3.69 -22.37 -10.05
N ASP A 220 -3.21 -23.33 -9.26
CA ASP A 220 -1.85 -23.30 -8.69
C ASP A 220 -0.75 -23.41 -9.76
N THR A 221 -0.98 -24.15 -10.84
CA THR A 221 0.01 -24.34 -11.91
C THR A 221 0.42 -23.01 -12.52
N ILE A 222 -0.55 -22.20 -12.92
CA ILE A 222 -0.31 -20.86 -13.48
C ILE A 222 0.18 -19.92 -12.38
N ARG A 223 -0.45 -19.97 -11.20
CA ARG A 223 -0.14 -19.05 -10.09
C ARG A 223 1.30 -19.17 -9.64
N ASN A 224 1.80 -20.40 -9.46
CA ASN A 224 3.17 -20.66 -9.02
C ASN A 224 4.24 -20.25 -10.05
N ARG A 225 3.86 -20.12 -11.34
CA ARG A 225 4.76 -19.59 -12.38
C ARG A 225 4.92 -18.08 -12.29
N ILE A 226 3.84 -17.34 -12.01
CA ILE A 226 3.83 -15.87 -12.03
C ILE A 226 4.03 -15.26 -10.66
N LEU A 227 3.71 -15.99 -9.58
CA LEU A 227 3.81 -15.59 -8.19
C LEU A 227 4.50 -16.70 -7.38
N PRO A 228 5.84 -16.80 -7.36
CA PRO A 228 6.56 -17.91 -6.74
C PRO A 228 6.28 -18.13 -5.25
N SER A 229 6.01 -17.06 -4.49
CA SER A 229 5.63 -17.16 -3.06
C SER A 229 4.30 -17.88 -2.84
N SER A 230 3.47 -18.03 -3.89
CA SER A 230 2.18 -18.73 -3.79
C SER A 230 2.31 -20.23 -3.50
N ARG A 231 3.50 -20.82 -3.68
CA ARG A 231 3.76 -22.23 -3.37
C ARG A 231 3.52 -22.61 -1.91
N HIS A 232 3.49 -21.64 -1.01
CA HIS A 232 3.21 -21.85 0.41
C HIS A 232 1.73 -22.08 0.72
N PHE A 233 0.82 -21.60 -0.13
CA PHE A 233 -0.62 -21.69 0.09
C PHE A 233 -1.33 -22.02 -1.23
N LYS A 234 -2.13 -23.09 -1.23
CA LYS A 234 -2.96 -23.44 -2.39
C LYS A 234 -3.95 -22.33 -2.69
N ILE A 235 -4.25 -22.14 -3.96
CA ILE A 235 -5.17 -21.08 -4.41
C ILE A 235 -6.57 -21.24 -3.79
N GLU A 236 -7.01 -22.47 -3.57
CA GLU A 236 -8.27 -22.81 -2.93
C GLU A 236 -8.30 -22.34 -1.46
N ASP A 237 -7.18 -22.50 -0.73
CA ASP A 237 -7.04 -22.02 0.66
C ASP A 237 -7.08 -20.49 0.73
N VAL A 238 -6.48 -19.82 -0.27
CA VAL A 238 -6.53 -18.34 -0.38
C VAL A 238 -7.96 -17.87 -0.62
N VAL A 239 -8.70 -18.52 -1.53
CA VAL A 239 -10.11 -18.20 -1.78
C VAL A 239 -10.98 -18.51 -0.57
N ALA A 240 -10.71 -19.60 0.14
CA ALA A 240 -11.39 -19.94 1.38
C ALA A 240 -11.13 -18.91 2.48
N ALA A 241 -9.89 -18.41 2.62
CA ALA A 241 -9.55 -17.32 3.55
C ALA A 241 -10.27 -16.02 3.19
N ALA A 242 -10.33 -15.67 1.91
CA ALA A 242 -11.11 -14.53 1.42
C ALA A 242 -12.59 -14.63 1.81
N HIS A 243 -13.16 -15.83 1.73
CA HIS A 243 -14.55 -16.07 2.12
C HIS A 243 -14.74 -15.95 3.64
N ARG A 244 -13.81 -16.45 4.47
CA ARG A 244 -13.84 -16.25 5.93
C ARG A 244 -13.75 -14.79 6.29
N TYR A 245 -12.83 -14.05 5.66
CA TYR A 245 -12.70 -12.60 5.83
C TYR A 245 -14.01 -11.87 5.52
N PHE A 246 -14.64 -12.17 4.36
CA PHE A 246 -15.94 -11.60 4.00
C PHE A 246 -17.03 -11.92 5.03
N LYS A 247 -17.14 -13.17 5.46
CA LYS A 247 -18.13 -13.57 6.49
C LYS A 247 -17.94 -12.84 7.81
N LYS A 248 -16.69 -12.66 8.23
CA LYS A 248 -16.37 -12.04 9.52
C LYS A 248 -16.56 -10.52 9.51
N THR A 249 -16.13 -9.86 8.43
CA THR A 249 -16.08 -8.40 8.36
C THR A 249 -17.27 -7.77 7.63
N GLY A 250 -18.04 -8.55 6.87
CA GLY A 250 -19.05 -8.05 5.95
C GLY A 250 -18.49 -7.26 4.74
N ARG A 251 -17.14 -7.19 4.61
CA ARG A 251 -16.47 -6.42 3.55
C ARG A 251 -16.20 -7.29 2.34
N ARG A 252 -16.72 -6.88 1.18
CA ARG A 252 -16.46 -7.55 -0.09
C ARG A 252 -14.97 -7.55 -0.41
N VAL A 253 -14.42 -8.72 -0.73
CA VAL A 253 -13.02 -8.89 -1.15
C VAL A 253 -12.89 -8.56 -2.63
N THR A 254 -11.79 -7.91 -3.00
CA THR A 254 -11.38 -7.69 -4.38
C THR A 254 -10.29 -8.70 -4.75
N PHE A 255 -10.44 -9.40 -5.85
CA PHE A 255 -9.37 -10.18 -6.45
C PHE A 255 -8.70 -9.36 -7.55
N GLU A 256 -7.42 -9.05 -7.36
CA GLU A 256 -6.57 -8.47 -8.39
C GLU A 256 -6.14 -9.57 -9.36
N TYR A 257 -6.40 -9.38 -10.63
CA TYR A 257 -6.08 -10.37 -11.67
C TYR A 257 -5.35 -9.72 -12.82
N ILE A 258 -4.02 -9.89 -12.84
CA ILE A 258 -3.20 -9.43 -13.95
C ILE A 258 -3.45 -10.31 -15.17
N LEU A 259 -3.72 -9.69 -16.30
CA LEU A 259 -3.94 -10.39 -17.57
C LEU A 259 -2.66 -10.40 -18.40
N ILE A 260 -2.12 -11.59 -18.65
CA ILE A 260 -0.88 -11.82 -19.41
C ILE A 260 -1.22 -12.69 -20.60
N LYS A 261 -0.89 -12.19 -21.80
CA LYS A 261 -1.09 -12.92 -23.07
C LYS A 261 -0.40 -14.29 -23.00
N ASP A 262 -1.08 -15.31 -23.50
CA ASP A 262 -0.62 -16.71 -23.61
C ASP A 262 -0.25 -17.37 -22.25
N VAL A 263 -0.66 -16.76 -21.12
CA VAL A 263 -0.40 -17.30 -19.77
C VAL A 263 -1.70 -17.56 -19.01
N ASN A 264 -2.53 -16.53 -18.79
CA ASN A 264 -3.69 -16.61 -17.90
C ASN A 264 -4.92 -15.85 -18.39
N ALA A 265 -4.94 -15.41 -19.65
CA ALA A 265 -5.98 -14.53 -20.20
C ALA A 265 -6.92 -15.26 -21.19
N SER A 266 -6.92 -16.62 -21.22
CA SER A 266 -7.79 -17.39 -22.10
C SER A 266 -9.22 -17.48 -21.57
N ARG A 267 -10.16 -17.92 -22.45
CA ARG A 267 -11.55 -18.21 -22.06
C ARG A 267 -11.63 -19.29 -20.99
N GLU A 268 -10.85 -20.35 -21.16
CA GLU A 268 -10.77 -21.49 -20.23
C GLU A 268 -10.29 -21.02 -18.84
N ASN A 269 -9.35 -20.07 -18.79
CA ASN A 269 -8.91 -19.47 -17.52
C ASN A 269 -10.03 -18.67 -16.85
N ALA A 270 -10.84 -17.92 -17.59
CA ALA A 270 -11.98 -17.19 -17.03
C ALA A 270 -13.06 -18.15 -16.48
N GLU A 271 -13.38 -19.20 -17.19
CA GLU A 271 -14.33 -20.23 -16.76
C GLU A 271 -13.83 -20.99 -15.50
N GLU A 272 -12.54 -21.34 -15.47
CA GLU A 272 -11.90 -22.00 -14.35
C GLU A 272 -11.89 -21.08 -13.11
N LEU A 273 -11.60 -19.80 -13.29
CA LEU A 273 -11.66 -18.79 -12.24
C LEU A 273 -13.07 -18.66 -11.65
N CYS A 274 -14.10 -18.69 -12.50
CA CYS A 274 -15.50 -18.69 -12.05
C CYS A 274 -15.83 -19.91 -11.20
N ARG A 275 -15.35 -21.10 -11.61
CA ARG A 275 -15.54 -22.34 -10.82
C ARG A 275 -14.82 -22.27 -9.47
N LEU A 276 -13.57 -21.79 -9.47
CA LEU A 276 -12.76 -21.63 -8.25
C LEU A 276 -13.46 -20.77 -7.19
N VAL A 277 -13.96 -19.59 -7.58
CA VAL A 277 -14.60 -18.67 -6.60
C VAL A 277 -16.06 -19.01 -6.32
N GLY A 278 -16.68 -19.87 -7.13
CA GLY A 278 -18.05 -20.35 -6.92
C GLY A 278 -19.06 -19.21 -6.77
N LYS A 279 -19.91 -19.29 -5.74
CA LYS A 279 -20.96 -18.29 -5.44
C LYS A 279 -20.49 -17.13 -4.56
N MET A 280 -19.20 -17.01 -4.26
CA MET A 280 -18.68 -15.93 -3.43
C MET A 280 -19.01 -14.55 -4.02
N ASN A 281 -19.53 -13.65 -3.17
CA ASN A 281 -19.68 -12.24 -3.52
C ASN A 281 -18.31 -11.56 -3.45
N CYS A 282 -17.68 -11.38 -4.59
CA CYS A 282 -16.36 -10.76 -4.73
C CYS A 282 -16.36 -9.77 -5.91
N HIS A 283 -15.31 -8.99 -5.99
CA HIS A 283 -15.04 -8.11 -7.11
C HIS A 283 -13.75 -8.56 -7.80
N PHE A 284 -13.70 -8.54 -9.13
CA PHE A 284 -12.49 -8.75 -9.90
C PHE A 284 -12.00 -7.42 -10.48
N ASN A 285 -10.76 -7.09 -10.20
CA ASN A 285 -10.07 -5.99 -10.84
C ASN A 285 -9.09 -6.57 -11.86
N LEU A 286 -9.45 -6.49 -13.14
CA LEU A 286 -8.66 -7.00 -14.25
C LEU A 286 -7.60 -5.96 -14.63
N ILE A 287 -6.35 -6.38 -14.67
CA ILE A 287 -5.21 -5.50 -14.91
C ILE A 287 -4.46 -6.04 -16.12
N PRO A 288 -4.69 -5.51 -17.35
CA PRO A 288 -3.78 -5.79 -18.45
C PRO A 288 -2.36 -5.45 -18.03
N ILE A 289 -1.42 -6.39 -18.23
CA ILE A 289 -0.05 -6.20 -17.77
C ILE A 289 0.57 -4.95 -18.39
N ASN A 290 1.24 -4.15 -17.55
CA ASN A 290 2.06 -3.05 -18.04
C ASN A 290 3.43 -3.60 -18.44
N GLY A 291 3.94 -3.18 -19.59
CA GLY A 291 5.28 -3.52 -20.05
C GLY A 291 6.33 -2.99 -19.05
N THR A 292 7.34 -3.79 -18.77
CA THR A 292 8.55 -3.33 -18.09
C THR A 292 9.73 -3.62 -19.01
N GLU A 293 10.74 -2.76 -19.02
CA GLU A 293 11.91 -2.82 -19.93
C GLU A 293 12.64 -4.18 -19.94
N HIS A 294 12.35 -5.05 -18.97
CA HIS A 294 13.12 -6.27 -18.74
C HIS A 294 12.28 -7.54 -18.69
N ILE A 295 10.97 -7.46 -18.92
CA ILE A 295 10.07 -8.61 -18.81
C ILE A 295 9.38 -8.80 -20.15
N GLN A 296 9.64 -9.93 -20.82
CA GLN A 296 8.98 -10.31 -22.07
C GLN A 296 7.57 -10.87 -21.80
N LEU A 297 6.75 -10.10 -21.10
CA LEU A 297 5.35 -10.39 -20.88
C LEU A 297 4.51 -9.31 -21.56
N PHE A 298 3.49 -9.71 -22.27
CA PHE A 298 2.68 -8.82 -23.08
C PHE A 298 1.22 -8.81 -22.60
N PRO A 299 0.52 -7.69 -22.70
CA PRO A 299 -0.92 -7.65 -22.45
C PRO A 299 -1.66 -8.45 -23.54
N PRO A 300 -2.81 -9.07 -23.22
CA PRO A 300 -3.71 -9.61 -24.21
C PRO A 300 -4.34 -8.50 -25.06
N SER A 301 -4.95 -8.87 -26.19
CA SER A 301 -5.72 -7.92 -26.98
C SER A 301 -6.94 -7.40 -26.20
N TRP A 302 -7.41 -6.19 -26.52
CA TRP A 302 -8.64 -5.65 -25.91
C TRP A 302 -9.86 -6.54 -26.15
N LYS A 303 -9.88 -7.27 -27.25
CA LYS A 303 -10.91 -8.26 -27.54
C LYS A 303 -10.88 -9.39 -26.50
N ASP A 304 -9.70 -9.91 -26.18
CA ASP A 304 -9.54 -10.99 -25.21
C ASP A 304 -9.87 -10.50 -23.79
N VAL A 305 -9.45 -9.27 -23.43
CA VAL A 305 -9.82 -8.63 -22.15
C VAL A 305 -11.33 -8.54 -22.01
N LYS A 306 -12.05 -8.07 -23.05
CA LYS A 306 -13.51 -7.99 -23.03
C LYS A 306 -14.16 -9.35 -22.90
N ILE A 307 -13.69 -10.35 -23.66
CA ILE A 307 -14.21 -11.72 -23.57
C ILE A 307 -14.03 -12.27 -22.16
N PHE A 308 -12.86 -12.07 -21.56
CA PHE A 308 -12.59 -12.50 -20.18
C PHE A 308 -13.55 -11.82 -19.20
N GLN A 309 -13.74 -10.51 -19.32
CA GLN A 309 -14.67 -9.73 -18.51
C GLN A 309 -16.11 -10.24 -18.66
N GLU A 310 -16.61 -10.40 -19.89
CA GLU A 310 -17.97 -10.88 -20.20
C GLU A 310 -18.25 -12.26 -19.59
N ILE A 311 -17.26 -13.16 -19.58
CA ILE A 311 -17.40 -14.48 -18.96
C ILE A 311 -17.60 -14.35 -17.45
N LEU A 312 -16.79 -13.54 -16.77
CA LEU A 312 -16.93 -13.30 -15.34
C LEU A 312 -18.31 -12.66 -14.99
N GLU A 313 -18.72 -11.67 -15.77
CA GLU A 313 -19.99 -10.97 -15.58
C GLU A 313 -21.19 -11.90 -15.83
N LYS A 314 -21.14 -12.76 -16.86
CA LYS A 314 -22.14 -13.79 -17.15
C LYS A 314 -22.29 -14.78 -15.99
N HIS A 315 -21.22 -15.04 -15.24
CA HIS A 315 -21.25 -15.86 -14.02
C HIS A 315 -21.60 -15.03 -12.76
N GLY A 316 -22.13 -13.82 -12.92
CA GLY A 316 -22.58 -12.95 -11.83
C GLY A 316 -21.45 -12.32 -11.02
N LYS A 317 -20.24 -12.22 -11.57
CA LYS A 317 -19.11 -11.56 -10.89
C LYS A 317 -19.04 -10.08 -11.23
N SER A 318 -18.93 -9.24 -10.22
CA SER A 318 -18.64 -7.82 -10.39
C SER A 318 -17.21 -7.66 -10.91
N THR A 319 -17.04 -6.94 -12.01
CA THR A 319 -15.73 -6.86 -12.67
C THR A 319 -15.44 -5.43 -13.14
N THR A 320 -14.21 -4.99 -12.98
CA THR A 320 -13.69 -3.77 -13.63
C THR A 320 -12.40 -4.09 -14.36
N VAL A 321 -12.19 -3.41 -15.49
CA VAL A 321 -10.88 -3.37 -16.14
C VAL A 321 -10.20 -2.09 -15.73
N ARG A 322 -9.03 -2.21 -15.10
CA ARG A 322 -8.28 -1.07 -14.58
C ARG A 322 -7.81 -0.18 -15.74
N ARG A 323 -8.12 1.12 -15.65
CA ARG A 323 -7.49 2.12 -16.52
C ARG A 323 -5.99 2.16 -16.22
N GLN A 324 -5.18 2.14 -17.25
CA GLN A 324 -3.75 2.38 -17.13
C GLN A 324 -3.54 3.86 -16.74
N MET A 325 -2.81 4.10 -15.67
CA MET A 325 -2.46 5.43 -15.18
C MET A 325 -0.96 5.47 -14.90
N GLY A 326 -0.29 6.50 -15.41
CA GLY A 326 1.13 6.73 -15.13
C GLY A 326 2.09 5.69 -15.72
N ASP A 327 1.72 4.96 -16.77
CA ASP A 327 2.59 3.95 -17.41
C ASP A 327 3.84 4.61 -18.01
N GLU A 328 3.69 5.75 -18.67
CA GLU A 328 4.79 6.50 -19.30
C GLU A 328 5.83 7.03 -18.28
N ILE A 329 5.41 7.26 -17.03
CA ILE A 329 6.30 7.65 -15.92
C ILE A 329 6.71 6.45 -15.05
N GLN A 330 6.37 5.23 -15.47
CA GLN A 330 6.59 3.98 -14.71
C GLN A 330 6.05 4.05 -13.27
N ALA A 331 4.84 4.57 -13.14
CA ALA A 331 4.10 4.65 -11.89
C ALA A 331 2.96 3.61 -11.81
N ALA A 332 2.73 2.83 -12.86
CA ALA A 332 1.71 1.80 -12.86
C ALA A 332 2.09 0.61 -11.95
N CYS A 333 1.09 -0.22 -11.61
CA CYS A 333 1.31 -1.40 -10.76
C CYS A 333 2.40 -2.32 -11.31
N GLY A 334 3.30 -2.74 -10.44
CA GLY A 334 4.45 -3.58 -10.78
C GLY A 334 5.66 -2.84 -11.36
N GLN A 335 5.56 -1.53 -11.63
CA GLN A 335 6.63 -0.76 -12.25
C GLN A 335 7.53 0.00 -11.26
N LEU A 336 7.15 0.10 -9.98
CA LEU A 336 7.93 0.84 -8.98
C LEU A 336 9.33 0.22 -8.81
N LYS A 337 10.36 1.02 -9.09
CA LYS A 337 11.76 0.61 -9.14
C LYS A 337 12.64 1.71 -8.57
N ARG A 338 13.69 1.35 -7.82
CA ARG A 338 14.72 2.27 -7.33
C ARG A 338 15.67 2.72 -8.45
N ARG A 339 15.26 3.68 -9.28
CA ARG A 339 16.11 4.14 -10.40
C ARG A 339 17.33 4.99 -10.01
N TYR A 340 17.39 5.56 -8.81
CA TYR A 340 18.48 6.46 -8.41
C TYR A 340 19.83 5.75 -8.19
N LEU A 341 19.81 4.41 -7.96
CA LEU A 341 21.04 3.64 -7.71
C LEU A 341 21.72 3.11 -8.99
N GLU A 342 21.08 3.19 -10.15
CA GLU A 342 21.65 2.66 -11.41
C GLU A 342 22.47 3.68 -12.21
N LYS A 343 22.62 4.92 -11.72
CA LYS A 343 23.43 5.99 -12.36
C LYS A 343 24.77 6.24 -11.66
N LYS A 344 25.33 5.25 -10.97
CA LYS A 344 26.72 5.28 -10.49
C LYS A 344 27.54 4.22 -11.17
#